data_8f8e2e17358ad9066a330bcbf37b790c
#
_entry.id   8f8e2e17358ad9066a330bcbf37b790c
#
_cell.length_a   1.000
_cell.length_b   1.000
_cell.length_c   1.000
_cell.angle_alpha   90.00
_cell.angle_beta   90.00
_cell.angle_gamma   90.00
#
_symmetry.space_group_name_H-M   'P 1'
#
loop_
_entity.id
_entity.type
_entity.pdbx_description
1 polymer ?
#
loop_
_entity_poly.entity_id
_entity_poly.type
_entity_poly.pdbx_seq_one_letter_code
_entity_poly.pdbx_strand_id
1 'polypeptide(L)'
;MKNALLQILIFFWKVIVLLPRKIQLFFGDCIGYLLFLSKNKRNRFSKVNIKLCFPNLDSNSRYRIYKNNIILFGRVIFDTGIAWFWSDNRINKNIPYKINGLHLLQRYQKLNKGVLLFFKHSLHLELDSRILAINAEIYGVERKHNSTYFESIQKNGRLKSMKGIADRNRTISFVRWLKNGKTVLYAPDQDYGIKKSDQIDFFGLPAATISAPLKIITKTGCNYLFMNTYYEESCLIIDIEEPKFSPASSTMFMQDLNKYIEDKIKLNPEEYLWQHRRFKSTLGKEKIYK
;
A
#
# COMPACT_ATOMS: atom_id res chain seq x y z
N MET A 1 15.21 -26.06 13.11
CA MET A 1 15.72 -24.87 13.81
C MET A 1 15.19 -23.54 13.25
N LYS A 2 15.29 -23.21 11.95
CA LYS A 2 14.80 -21.92 11.39
C LYS A 2 13.32 -21.63 11.66
N ASN A 3 12.46 -22.64 11.63
CA ASN A 3 11.01 -22.45 11.87
C ASN A 3 10.69 -22.22 13.36
N ALA A 4 11.42 -22.82 14.31
CA ALA A 4 11.21 -22.64 15.75
C ALA A 4 11.53 -21.20 16.17
N LEU A 5 12.67 -20.63 15.72
CA LEU A 5 13.00 -19.24 15.99
C LEU A 5 11.93 -18.29 15.42
N LEU A 6 11.47 -18.53 14.19
CA LEU A 6 10.43 -17.71 13.58
C LEU A 6 9.11 -17.81 14.36
N GLN A 7 8.75 -18.99 14.87
CA GLN A 7 7.55 -19.18 15.72
C GLN A 7 7.67 -18.37 17.01
N ILE A 8 8.83 -18.39 17.67
CA ILE A 8 9.09 -17.59 18.87
C ILE A 8 8.96 -16.09 18.57
N LEU A 9 9.57 -15.61 17.48
CA LEU A 9 9.46 -14.20 17.06
C LEU A 9 8.01 -13.78 16.78
N ILE A 10 7.24 -14.64 16.12
CA ILE A 10 5.81 -14.38 15.85
C ILE A 10 5.01 -14.39 17.16
N PHE A 11 5.31 -15.28 18.10
CA PHE A 11 4.67 -15.26 19.41
C PHE A 11 4.91 -13.93 20.14
N PHE A 12 6.18 -13.48 20.24
CA PHE A 12 6.50 -12.19 20.84
C PHE A 12 5.84 -11.02 20.09
N TRP A 13 5.80 -11.07 18.74
CA TRP A 13 5.11 -10.07 17.96
C TRP A 13 3.61 -10.00 18.30
N LYS A 14 2.94 -11.15 18.44
CA LYS A 14 1.54 -11.20 18.90
C LYS A 14 1.36 -10.59 20.29
N VAL A 15 2.31 -10.79 21.19
CA VAL A 15 2.26 -10.22 22.55
C VAL A 15 2.44 -8.70 22.53
N ILE A 16 3.45 -8.18 21.84
CA ILE A 16 3.73 -6.74 21.82
C ILE A 16 2.63 -5.92 21.15
N VAL A 17 1.92 -6.48 20.18
CA VAL A 17 0.77 -5.77 19.56
C VAL A 17 -0.49 -5.79 20.44
N LEU A 18 -0.48 -6.46 21.61
CA LEU A 18 -1.54 -6.35 22.60
C LEU A 18 -1.44 -5.09 23.47
N LEU A 19 -0.30 -4.40 23.47
CA LEU A 19 -0.10 -3.16 24.19
C LEU A 19 -1.13 -2.08 23.77
N PRO A 20 -1.46 -1.11 24.66
CA PRO A 20 -2.29 0.04 24.31
C PRO A 20 -1.71 0.82 23.11
N ARG A 21 -2.57 1.36 22.25
CA ARG A 21 -2.15 2.04 21.02
C ARG A 21 -1.09 3.13 21.24
N LYS A 22 -1.24 3.95 22.25
CA LYS A 22 -0.25 5.01 22.58
C LYS A 22 1.15 4.45 22.83
N ILE A 23 1.24 3.31 23.52
CA ILE A 23 2.50 2.62 23.81
C ILE A 23 3.10 2.02 22.53
N GLN A 24 2.26 1.43 21.66
CA GLN A 24 2.70 0.91 20.36
C GLN A 24 3.27 2.01 19.47
N LEU A 25 2.62 3.17 19.41
CA LEU A 25 3.11 4.32 18.63
C LEU A 25 4.46 4.81 19.16
N PHE A 26 4.59 4.95 20.49
CA PHE A 26 5.84 5.35 21.12
C PHE A 26 7.00 4.37 20.79
N PHE A 27 6.79 3.06 20.97
CA PHE A 27 7.82 2.08 20.62
C PHE A 27 8.07 2.01 19.11
N GLY A 28 7.03 2.20 18.29
CA GLY A 28 7.16 2.33 16.83
C GLY A 28 8.09 3.48 16.46
N ASP A 29 7.91 4.64 17.07
CA ASP A 29 8.76 5.82 16.85
C ASP A 29 10.19 5.59 17.34
N CYS A 30 10.38 4.93 18.49
CA CYS A 30 11.70 4.54 18.96
C CYS A 30 12.42 3.61 17.98
N ILE A 31 11.72 2.57 17.47
CA ILE A 31 12.25 1.67 16.43
C ILE A 31 12.58 2.48 15.17
N GLY A 32 11.69 3.36 14.72
CA GLY A 32 11.89 4.23 13.56
C GLY A 32 13.10 5.14 13.74
N TYR A 33 13.29 5.71 14.91
CA TYR A 33 14.45 6.54 15.22
C TYR A 33 15.76 5.74 15.17
N LEU A 34 15.77 4.52 15.74
CA LEU A 34 16.92 3.61 15.62
C LEU A 34 17.20 3.22 14.17
N LEU A 35 16.15 2.94 13.39
CA LEU A 35 16.28 2.71 11.96
C LEU A 35 16.85 3.94 11.24
N PHE A 36 16.41 5.15 11.57
CA PHE A 36 16.92 6.38 11.00
C PHE A 36 18.41 6.57 11.25
N LEU A 37 18.88 6.27 12.47
CA LEU A 37 20.31 6.31 12.81
C LEU A 37 21.12 5.20 12.10
N SER A 38 20.46 4.11 11.70
CA SER A 38 21.12 3.02 10.98
C SER A 38 21.40 3.40 9.53
N LYS A 39 22.57 3.01 9.00
CA LYS A 39 22.95 3.23 7.59
C LYS A 39 22.45 2.09 6.68
N ASN A 40 21.19 1.64 6.86
CA ASN A 40 20.66 0.54 6.09
C ASN A 40 20.25 0.94 4.65
N LYS A 41 20.18 -0.07 3.77
CA LYS A 41 19.85 0.13 2.35
C LYS A 41 18.45 0.72 2.13
N ARG A 42 17.47 0.41 2.99
CA ARG A 42 16.10 0.89 2.85
C ARG A 42 15.99 2.40 3.10
N ASN A 43 16.71 2.89 4.10
CA ASN A 43 16.80 4.32 4.38
C ASN A 43 17.38 5.08 3.18
N ARG A 44 18.43 4.51 2.55
CA ARG A 44 19.02 5.12 1.36
C ARG A 44 18.03 5.17 0.20
N PHE A 45 17.24 4.12 -0.04
CA PHE A 45 16.20 4.12 -1.09
C PHE A 45 15.18 5.24 -0.86
N SER A 46 14.71 5.38 0.38
CA SER A 46 13.79 6.47 0.76
C SER A 46 14.40 7.84 0.48
N LYS A 47 15.64 8.09 0.93
CA LYS A 47 16.35 9.36 0.70
C LYS A 47 16.50 9.69 -0.79
N VAL A 48 16.87 8.70 -1.61
CA VAL A 48 17.03 8.84 -3.06
C VAL A 48 15.70 9.17 -3.73
N ASN A 49 14.66 8.41 -3.43
CA ASN A 49 13.34 8.62 -4.02
C ASN A 49 12.79 10.01 -3.68
N ILE A 50 12.86 10.43 -2.41
CA ILE A 50 12.39 11.76 -1.99
C ILE A 50 13.18 12.86 -2.69
N LYS A 51 14.51 12.72 -2.83
CA LYS A 51 15.32 13.69 -3.56
C LYS A 51 14.90 13.80 -5.04
N LEU A 52 14.60 12.67 -5.67
CA LEU A 52 14.20 12.61 -7.08
C LEU A 52 12.77 13.15 -7.28
N CYS A 53 11.83 12.81 -6.39
CA CYS A 53 10.41 13.18 -6.54
C CYS A 53 10.12 14.62 -6.10
N PHE A 54 10.96 15.23 -5.27
CA PHE A 54 10.79 16.60 -4.78
C PHE A 54 12.01 17.49 -5.11
N PRO A 55 12.37 17.67 -6.40
CA PRO A 55 13.58 18.44 -6.77
C PRO A 55 13.48 19.92 -6.36
N ASN A 56 12.25 20.49 -6.35
CA ASN A 56 12.00 21.90 -6.08
C ASN A 56 11.93 22.25 -4.58
N LEU A 57 11.88 21.25 -3.69
CA LEU A 57 11.96 21.49 -2.25
C LEU A 57 13.42 21.76 -1.85
N ASP A 58 13.62 22.62 -0.86
CA ASP A 58 14.94 22.82 -0.26
C ASP A 58 15.44 21.55 0.46
N SER A 59 16.75 21.54 0.77
CA SER A 59 17.40 20.38 1.38
C SER A 59 16.82 20.03 2.77
N ASN A 60 16.43 21.04 3.56
CA ASN A 60 15.90 20.84 4.91
C ASN A 60 14.50 20.24 4.86
N SER A 61 13.65 20.72 3.94
CA SER A 61 12.31 20.18 3.73
C SER A 61 12.36 18.71 3.28
N ARG A 62 13.23 18.37 2.31
CA ARG A 62 13.45 16.97 1.90
C ARG A 62 13.96 16.10 3.03
N TYR A 63 14.89 16.64 3.85
CA TYR A 63 15.43 15.92 5.00
C TYR A 63 14.35 15.67 6.07
N ARG A 64 13.45 16.64 6.31
CA ARG A 64 12.33 16.49 7.23
C ARG A 64 11.38 15.38 6.77
N ILE A 65 10.96 15.38 5.50
CA ILE A 65 10.13 14.32 4.93
C ILE A 65 10.83 12.95 5.10
N TYR A 66 12.10 12.85 4.75
CA TYR A 66 12.88 11.61 4.88
C TYR A 66 12.94 11.12 6.33
N LYS A 67 13.31 12.01 7.28
CA LYS A 67 13.40 11.66 8.70
C LYS A 67 12.06 11.16 9.24
N ASN A 68 10.98 11.92 9.00
CA ASN A 68 9.65 11.57 9.45
C ASN A 68 9.17 10.25 8.83
N ASN A 69 9.40 10.04 7.54
CA ASN A 69 9.06 8.79 6.86
C ASN A 69 9.75 7.57 7.51
N ILE A 70 11.05 7.67 7.86
CA ILE A 70 11.74 6.55 8.51
C ILE A 70 11.25 6.34 9.95
N ILE A 71 10.94 7.40 10.68
CA ILE A 71 10.36 7.27 12.02
C ILE A 71 8.99 6.59 11.93
N LEU A 72 8.11 7.03 11.04
CA LEU A 72 6.80 6.40 10.82
C LEU A 72 6.92 4.94 10.32
N PHE A 73 7.97 4.63 9.55
CA PHE A 73 8.23 3.25 9.10
C PHE A 73 8.44 2.28 10.28
N GLY A 74 8.92 2.76 11.43
CA GLY A 74 9.02 1.94 12.64
C GLY A 74 7.65 1.47 13.18
N ARG A 75 6.56 2.20 12.90
CA ARG A 75 5.20 1.85 13.33
C ARG A 75 4.60 0.70 12.51
N VAL A 76 5.15 0.40 11.33
CA VAL A 76 4.65 -0.64 10.40
C VAL A 76 4.53 -2.00 11.08
N ILE A 77 5.45 -2.34 12.00
CA ILE A 77 5.42 -3.62 12.72
C ILE A 77 4.16 -3.75 13.59
N PHE A 78 3.72 -2.65 14.22
CA PHE A 78 2.52 -2.62 15.06
C PHE A 78 1.26 -2.62 14.19
N ASP A 79 1.19 -1.77 13.16
CA ASP A 79 0.03 -1.67 12.27
C ASP A 79 -0.22 -2.98 11.52
N THR A 80 0.84 -3.62 11.04
CA THR A 80 0.76 -4.96 10.43
C THR A 80 0.30 -6.00 11.45
N GLY A 81 0.85 -5.99 12.66
CA GLY A 81 0.45 -6.94 13.70
C GLY A 81 -0.99 -6.77 14.16
N ILE A 82 -1.47 -5.52 14.29
CA ILE A 82 -2.88 -5.23 14.56
C ILE A 82 -3.74 -5.80 13.43
N ALA A 83 -3.42 -5.50 12.18
CA ALA A 83 -4.17 -5.96 11.02
C ALA A 83 -4.27 -7.48 10.94
N TRP A 84 -3.20 -8.21 11.28
CA TRP A 84 -3.17 -9.66 11.13
C TRP A 84 -3.65 -10.42 12.37
N PHE A 85 -3.48 -9.86 13.59
CA PHE A 85 -3.72 -10.63 14.82
C PHE A 85 -4.96 -10.22 15.58
N TRP A 86 -5.40 -8.95 15.52
CA TRP A 86 -6.58 -8.52 16.25
C TRP A 86 -7.89 -8.99 15.61
N SER A 87 -8.93 -9.09 16.45
CA SER A 87 -10.31 -9.26 15.98
C SER A 87 -10.88 -7.94 15.46
N ASP A 88 -11.94 -8.02 14.64
CA ASP A 88 -12.65 -6.86 14.12
C ASP A 88 -13.16 -5.95 15.25
N ASN A 89 -13.78 -6.55 16.30
CA ASN A 89 -14.27 -5.82 17.46
C ASN A 89 -13.14 -5.05 18.18
N ARG A 90 -11.95 -5.66 18.29
CA ARG A 90 -10.83 -4.99 18.95
C ARG A 90 -10.31 -3.84 18.12
N ILE A 91 -10.25 -3.96 16.80
CA ILE A 91 -9.87 -2.87 15.88
C ILE A 91 -10.87 -1.74 16.02
N ASN A 92 -12.17 -2.02 15.88
CA ASN A 92 -13.23 -1.01 15.95
C ASN A 92 -13.26 -0.25 17.28
N LYS A 93 -12.88 -0.91 18.38
CA LYS A 93 -12.86 -0.30 19.71
C LYS A 93 -11.63 0.56 19.98
N ASN A 94 -10.46 0.21 19.39
CA ASN A 94 -9.17 0.77 19.83
C ASN A 94 -8.42 1.55 18.76
N ILE A 95 -8.83 1.48 17.50
CA ILE A 95 -8.22 2.22 16.40
C ILE A 95 -9.23 3.26 15.91
N PRO A 96 -8.99 4.55 16.18
CA PRO A 96 -9.82 5.60 15.60
C PRO A 96 -9.65 5.61 14.08
N TYR A 97 -10.76 5.51 13.34
CA TYR A 97 -10.74 5.65 11.89
C TYR A 97 -12.03 6.28 11.35
N LYS A 98 -11.94 6.86 10.17
CA LYS A 98 -13.07 7.41 9.41
C LYS A 98 -12.95 6.97 7.96
N ILE A 99 -14.07 6.54 7.36
CA ILE A 99 -14.14 6.19 5.94
C ILE A 99 -15.08 7.16 5.26
N ASN A 100 -14.53 8.03 4.44
CA ASN A 100 -15.28 8.92 3.57
C ASN A 100 -15.52 8.23 2.22
N GLY A 101 -16.66 8.47 1.59
CA GLY A 101 -16.99 7.91 0.28
C GLY A 101 -17.27 6.40 0.26
N LEU A 102 -17.43 5.73 1.40
CA LEU A 102 -17.76 4.30 1.47
C LEU A 102 -19.02 3.96 0.66
N HIS A 103 -20.00 4.86 0.62
CA HIS A 103 -21.23 4.73 -0.16
C HIS A 103 -20.98 4.55 -1.66
N LEU A 104 -19.90 5.11 -2.23
CA LEU A 104 -19.51 4.92 -3.64
C LEU A 104 -19.20 3.45 -3.91
N LEU A 105 -18.40 2.83 -3.05
CA LEU A 105 -18.06 1.41 -3.16
C LEU A 105 -19.29 0.53 -2.95
N GLN A 106 -20.09 0.80 -1.92
CA GLN A 106 -21.30 0.06 -1.61
C GLN A 106 -22.35 0.16 -2.72
N ARG A 107 -22.45 1.31 -3.43
CA ARG A 107 -23.31 1.48 -4.59
C ARG A 107 -23.00 0.46 -5.70
N TYR A 108 -21.72 0.32 -6.07
CA TYR A 108 -21.29 -0.66 -7.07
C TYR A 108 -21.48 -2.10 -6.60
N GLN A 109 -21.20 -2.39 -5.33
CA GLN A 109 -21.40 -3.72 -4.74
C GLN A 109 -22.88 -4.14 -4.77
N LYS A 110 -23.81 -3.24 -4.40
CA LYS A 110 -25.25 -3.48 -4.49
C LYS A 110 -25.72 -3.75 -5.92
N LEU A 111 -25.15 -3.10 -6.92
CA LEU A 111 -25.43 -3.31 -8.32
C LEU A 111 -24.73 -4.54 -8.91
N ASN A 112 -24.03 -5.32 -8.09
CA ASN A 112 -23.18 -6.46 -8.50
C ASN A 112 -22.20 -6.09 -9.63
N LYS A 113 -21.67 -4.86 -9.61
CA LYS A 113 -20.66 -4.38 -10.56
C LYS A 113 -19.27 -4.49 -9.95
N GLY A 114 -18.37 -5.11 -10.68
CA GLY A 114 -16.96 -5.21 -10.24
C GLY A 114 -16.33 -3.86 -10.06
N VAL A 115 -15.44 -3.75 -9.09
CA VAL A 115 -14.66 -2.52 -8.81
C VAL A 115 -13.18 -2.85 -8.73
N LEU A 116 -12.38 -2.22 -9.56
CA LEU A 116 -10.93 -2.18 -9.40
C LEU A 116 -10.60 -0.98 -8.50
N LEU A 117 -10.31 -1.27 -7.22
CA LEU A 117 -10.03 -0.24 -6.22
C LEU A 117 -8.53 0.04 -6.19
N PHE A 118 -8.14 1.15 -6.82
CA PHE A 118 -6.76 1.61 -6.81
C PHE A 118 -6.37 2.20 -5.45
N PHE A 119 -5.11 2.09 -5.10
CA PHE A 119 -4.53 2.74 -3.93
C PHE A 119 -3.02 2.93 -4.11
N LYS A 120 -2.42 3.81 -3.30
CA LYS A 120 -0.97 3.96 -3.18
C LYS A 120 -0.43 3.12 -2.02
N HIS A 121 0.81 2.66 -2.09
CA HIS A 121 1.43 2.01 -0.95
C HIS A 121 1.70 3.02 0.19
N SER A 122 0.88 2.98 1.23
CA SER A 122 1.12 3.67 2.50
C SER A 122 2.01 2.83 3.42
N LEU A 123 2.60 3.44 4.45
CA LEU A 123 3.33 2.72 5.51
C LEU A 123 2.39 1.85 6.36
N HIS A 124 1.11 2.21 6.44
CA HIS A 124 0.08 1.52 7.22
C HIS A 124 -0.89 0.66 6.38
N LEU A 125 -0.49 0.32 5.16
CA LEU A 125 -1.30 -0.40 4.16
C LEU A 125 -2.05 -1.64 4.69
N GLU A 126 -1.41 -2.44 5.55
CA GLU A 126 -2.06 -3.64 6.10
C GLU A 126 -3.26 -3.28 6.99
N LEU A 127 -3.12 -2.22 7.80
CA LEU A 127 -4.19 -1.73 8.66
C LEU A 127 -5.30 -1.05 7.84
N ASP A 128 -4.95 -0.27 6.80
CA ASP A 128 -5.90 0.36 5.88
C ASP A 128 -6.80 -0.68 5.23
N SER A 129 -6.16 -1.67 4.63
CA SER A 129 -6.85 -2.77 3.95
C SER A 129 -7.71 -3.58 4.90
N ARG A 130 -7.25 -3.79 6.14
CA ARG A 130 -7.98 -4.50 7.19
C ARG A 130 -9.24 -3.75 7.60
N ILE A 131 -9.14 -2.44 7.85
CA ILE A 131 -10.27 -1.59 8.23
C ILE A 131 -11.29 -1.52 7.09
N LEU A 132 -10.83 -1.35 5.84
CA LEU A 132 -11.74 -1.38 4.71
C LEU A 132 -12.46 -2.74 4.60
N ALA A 133 -11.73 -3.86 4.80
CA ALA A 133 -12.29 -5.21 4.72
C ALA A 133 -13.32 -5.53 5.83
N ILE A 134 -13.27 -4.84 6.97
CA ILE A 134 -14.29 -4.90 8.02
C ILE A 134 -15.58 -4.23 7.56
N ASN A 135 -15.49 -3.17 6.74
CA ASN A 135 -16.60 -2.31 6.35
C ASN A 135 -17.16 -2.58 4.93
N ALA A 136 -16.43 -3.35 4.11
CA ALA A 136 -16.82 -3.67 2.74
C ALA A 136 -16.27 -5.04 2.29
N GLU A 137 -16.95 -5.68 1.33
CA GLU A 137 -16.46 -6.92 0.73
C GLU A 137 -15.31 -6.62 -0.23
N ILE A 138 -14.09 -7.01 0.11
CA ILE A 138 -12.90 -6.79 -0.72
C ILE A 138 -12.06 -8.05 -0.90
N TYR A 139 -11.33 -8.08 -2.01
CA TYR A 139 -10.39 -9.12 -2.41
C TYR A 139 -9.02 -8.50 -2.65
N GLY A 140 -7.96 -9.18 -2.20
CA GLY A 140 -6.58 -8.69 -2.31
C GLY A 140 -5.81 -9.35 -3.46
N VAL A 141 -4.83 -8.63 -3.99
CA VAL A 141 -3.82 -9.17 -4.91
C VAL A 141 -2.46 -9.03 -4.25
N GLU A 142 -1.72 -10.13 -4.11
CA GLU A 142 -0.45 -10.13 -3.42
C GLU A 142 0.67 -10.82 -4.21
N ARG A 143 1.89 -10.55 -3.79
CA ARG A 143 3.05 -11.35 -4.18
C ARG A 143 3.29 -12.43 -3.12
N LYS A 144 3.54 -13.66 -3.53
CA LYS A 144 4.00 -14.72 -2.64
C LYS A 144 5.28 -14.35 -1.91
N HIS A 145 5.34 -14.65 -0.63
CA HIS A 145 6.54 -14.46 0.18
C HIS A 145 7.52 -15.62 -0.04
N ASN A 146 8.81 -15.37 0.16
CA ASN A 146 9.84 -16.42 0.00
C ASN A 146 9.80 -17.47 1.11
N SER A 147 9.30 -17.13 2.30
CA SER A 147 9.08 -18.05 3.42
C SER A 147 7.64 -18.51 3.41
N THR A 148 7.39 -19.81 3.20
CA THR A 148 6.04 -20.41 3.20
C THR A 148 5.33 -20.25 4.55
N TYR A 149 6.09 -20.33 5.65
CA TYR A 149 5.55 -20.13 6.99
C TYR A 149 5.08 -18.71 7.20
N PHE A 150 5.91 -17.71 6.83
CA PHE A 150 5.52 -16.29 6.94
C PHE A 150 4.35 -15.95 5.99
N GLU A 151 4.36 -16.52 4.77
CA GLU A 151 3.25 -16.38 3.82
C GLU A 151 1.93 -16.88 4.41
N SER A 152 1.95 -18.02 5.12
CA SER A 152 0.73 -18.53 5.77
C SER A 152 0.18 -17.58 6.83
N ILE A 153 1.06 -16.95 7.62
CA ILE A 153 0.67 -15.97 8.65
C ILE A 153 0.06 -14.72 8.01
N GLN A 154 0.73 -14.16 7.01
CA GLN A 154 0.25 -13.02 6.26
C GLN A 154 -1.12 -13.28 5.61
N LYS A 155 -1.23 -14.41 4.89
CA LYS A 155 -2.47 -14.81 4.23
C LYS A 155 -3.60 -15.03 5.22
N ASN A 156 -3.36 -15.74 6.32
CA ASN A 156 -4.36 -15.97 7.36
C ASN A 156 -4.77 -14.65 8.04
N GLY A 157 -3.81 -13.74 8.27
CA GLY A 157 -4.10 -12.42 8.82
C GLY A 157 -5.01 -11.60 7.92
N ARG A 158 -4.73 -11.54 6.63
CA ARG A 158 -5.53 -10.81 5.63
C ARG A 158 -6.91 -11.45 5.42
N LEU A 159 -7.00 -12.78 5.39
CA LEU A 159 -8.25 -13.53 5.22
C LEU A 159 -9.20 -13.45 6.42
N LYS A 160 -8.82 -12.83 7.53
CA LYS A 160 -9.75 -12.56 8.63
C LYS A 160 -10.95 -11.69 8.20
N SER A 161 -10.74 -10.76 7.27
CA SER A 161 -11.79 -9.88 6.76
C SER A 161 -11.88 -9.86 5.24
N MET A 162 -10.76 -10.01 4.50
CA MET A 162 -10.81 -10.12 3.04
C MET A 162 -11.47 -11.43 2.63
N LYS A 163 -12.30 -11.40 1.60
CA LYS A 163 -13.02 -12.57 1.08
C LYS A 163 -12.16 -13.47 0.19
N GLY A 164 -11.00 -13.00 -0.25
CA GLY A 164 -10.05 -13.79 -1.03
C GLY A 164 -8.78 -13.03 -1.33
N ILE A 165 -7.70 -13.79 -1.61
CA ILE A 165 -6.40 -13.27 -1.99
C ILE A 165 -5.88 -14.03 -3.19
N ALA A 166 -5.49 -13.32 -4.25
CA ALA A 166 -4.90 -13.87 -5.45
C ALA A 166 -3.41 -13.56 -5.55
N ASP A 167 -2.63 -14.51 -6.06
CA ASP A 167 -1.27 -14.23 -6.49
C ASP A 167 -1.31 -13.27 -7.69
N ARG A 168 -0.54 -12.20 -7.64
CA ARG A 168 -0.43 -11.19 -8.70
C ARG A 168 -0.06 -11.77 -10.08
N ASN A 169 0.60 -12.94 -10.12
CA ASN A 169 0.94 -13.62 -11.36
C ASN A 169 -0.24 -14.45 -11.93
N ARG A 170 -1.32 -14.63 -11.15
CA ARG A 170 -2.55 -15.32 -11.57
C ARG A 170 -3.66 -14.33 -11.92
N THR A 171 -3.42 -13.51 -12.94
CA THR A 171 -4.37 -12.46 -13.39
C THR A 171 -5.79 -12.97 -13.60
N ILE A 172 -5.95 -14.22 -14.07
CA ILE A 172 -7.26 -14.85 -14.29
C ILE A 172 -8.11 -14.86 -13.01
N SER A 173 -7.51 -15.06 -11.83
CA SER A 173 -8.26 -15.15 -10.57
C SER A 173 -8.97 -13.84 -10.24
N PHE A 174 -8.26 -12.72 -10.26
CA PHE A 174 -8.87 -11.44 -9.92
C PHE A 174 -9.71 -10.84 -11.05
N VAL A 175 -9.41 -11.15 -12.32
CA VAL A 175 -10.30 -10.84 -13.45
C VAL A 175 -11.64 -11.55 -13.30
N ARG A 176 -11.67 -12.82 -12.88
CA ARG A 176 -12.91 -13.54 -12.57
C ARG A 176 -13.69 -12.87 -11.45
N TRP A 177 -13.04 -12.43 -10.39
CA TRP A 177 -13.69 -11.70 -9.29
C TRP A 177 -14.35 -10.40 -9.79
N LEU A 178 -13.63 -9.61 -10.59
CA LEU A 178 -14.19 -8.37 -11.18
C LEU A 178 -15.42 -8.65 -12.05
N LYS A 179 -15.38 -9.70 -12.89
CA LYS A 179 -16.54 -10.11 -13.71
C LYS A 179 -17.74 -10.55 -12.87
N ASN A 180 -17.49 -11.09 -11.66
CA ASN A 180 -18.52 -11.53 -10.72
C ASN A 180 -18.91 -10.42 -9.72
N GLY A 181 -18.71 -9.16 -10.07
CA GLY A 181 -19.17 -8.03 -9.25
C GLY A 181 -18.34 -7.75 -8.00
N LYS A 182 -17.12 -8.35 -7.85
CA LYS A 182 -16.31 -8.21 -6.65
C LYS A 182 -15.40 -7.00 -6.70
N THR A 183 -15.05 -6.46 -5.53
CA THR A 183 -14.07 -5.37 -5.39
C THR A 183 -12.68 -5.96 -5.20
N VAL A 184 -11.74 -5.57 -6.06
CA VAL A 184 -10.34 -6.02 -6.03
C VAL A 184 -9.42 -4.85 -5.75
N LEU A 185 -8.60 -4.97 -4.69
CA LEU A 185 -7.55 -4.02 -4.36
C LEU A 185 -6.39 -4.11 -5.36
N TYR A 186 -5.95 -2.98 -5.90
CA TYR A 186 -4.88 -2.93 -6.89
C TYR A 186 -3.95 -1.72 -6.70
N ALA A 187 -2.67 -1.97 -6.40
CA ALA A 187 -1.65 -0.94 -6.24
C ALA A 187 -0.69 -0.92 -7.44
N PRO A 188 -0.72 0.11 -8.30
CA PRO A 188 0.09 0.18 -9.52
C PRO A 188 1.44 0.87 -9.35
N ASP A 189 1.74 1.45 -8.20
CA ASP A 189 2.80 2.43 -7.95
C ASP A 189 4.20 1.84 -7.67
N GLN A 190 4.41 0.54 -7.89
CA GLN A 190 5.70 -0.11 -7.75
C GLN A 190 6.31 -0.51 -9.09
N ASP A 191 7.65 -0.57 -9.12
CA ASP A 191 8.42 -1.04 -10.28
C ASP A 191 8.50 -2.57 -10.31
N TYR A 192 7.80 -3.19 -11.24
CA TYR A 192 7.78 -4.64 -11.48
C TYR A 192 8.69 -5.11 -12.61
N GLY A 193 9.55 -4.23 -13.12
CA GLY A 193 10.47 -4.48 -14.22
C GLY A 193 9.89 -4.11 -15.59
N ILE A 194 10.78 -3.83 -16.54
CA ILE A 194 10.42 -3.30 -17.85
C ILE A 194 9.60 -4.26 -18.71
N LYS A 195 9.82 -5.59 -18.56
CA LYS A 195 9.15 -6.60 -19.41
C LYS A 195 7.62 -6.61 -19.34
N LYS A 196 7.03 -6.09 -18.26
CA LYS A 196 5.58 -6.07 -18.00
C LYS A 196 5.04 -4.66 -17.78
N SER A 197 5.83 -3.65 -18.11
CA SER A 197 5.54 -2.26 -17.79
C SER A 197 5.87 -1.38 -18.98
N ASP A 198 5.13 -0.30 -19.12
CA ASP A 198 5.48 0.81 -20.00
C ASP A 198 6.26 1.85 -19.20
N GLN A 199 7.06 2.66 -19.89
CA GLN A 199 7.73 3.79 -19.30
C GLN A 199 6.75 4.96 -19.25
N ILE A 200 6.29 5.29 -18.07
CA ILE A 200 5.28 6.34 -17.82
C ILE A 200 5.80 7.23 -16.70
N ASP A 201 5.61 8.52 -16.84
CA ASP A 201 6.15 9.48 -15.87
C ASP A 201 5.54 9.29 -14.48
N PHE A 202 6.40 9.43 -13.48
CA PHE A 202 6.07 9.51 -12.06
C PHE A 202 6.94 10.59 -11.41
N PHE A 203 6.33 11.64 -10.93
CA PHE A 203 7.01 12.90 -10.51
C PHE A 203 7.90 13.50 -11.60
N GLY A 204 7.44 13.44 -12.86
CA GLY A 204 8.21 13.95 -14.01
C GLY A 204 9.44 13.11 -14.39
N LEU A 205 9.56 11.89 -13.86
CA LEU A 205 10.65 10.97 -14.13
C LEU A 205 10.13 9.67 -14.74
N PRO A 206 10.83 9.11 -15.73
CA PRO A 206 10.41 7.86 -16.35
C PRO A 206 10.42 6.72 -15.33
N ALA A 207 9.26 6.07 -15.15
CA ALA A 207 9.08 4.98 -14.20
C ALA A 207 8.42 3.77 -14.88
N ALA A 208 8.95 2.57 -14.63
CA ALA A 208 8.32 1.34 -15.11
C ALA A 208 6.97 1.14 -14.39
N THR A 209 5.87 1.28 -15.14
CA THR A 209 4.50 1.24 -14.64
C THR A 209 3.69 0.21 -15.41
N ILE A 210 2.98 -0.69 -14.69
CA ILE A 210 2.16 -1.72 -15.32
C ILE A 210 0.98 -1.07 -16.04
N SER A 211 0.84 -1.31 -17.36
CA SER A 211 -0.22 -0.76 -18.22
C SER A 211 -1.47 -1.64 -18.33
N ALA A 212 -1.54 -2.71 -17.51
CA ALA A 212 -2.67 -3.64 -17.52
C ALA A 212 -4.03 -3.08 -17.04
N PRO A 213 -4.11 -2.07 -16.15
CA PRO A 213 -5.37 -1.64 -15.55
C PRO A 213 -6.48 -1.32 -16.56
N LEU A 214 -6.23 -0.49 -17.57
CA LEU A 214 -7.26 -0.17 -18.56
C LEU A 214 -7.74 -1.41 -19.32
N LYS A 215 -6.83 -2.32 -19.69
CA LYS A 215 -7.18 -3.58 -20.37
C LYS A 215 -8.05 -4.47 -19.48
N ILE A 216 -7.78 -4.50 -18.15
CA ILE A 216 -8.58 -5.23 -17.18
C ILE A 216 -9.99 -4.63 -17.11
N ILE A 217 -10.09 -3.31 -16.96
CA ILE A 217 -11.35 -2.58 -16.89
C ILE A 217 -12.19 -2.84 -18.14
N THR A 218 -11.62 -2.64 -19.32
CA THR A 218 -12.30 -2.87 -20.61
C THR A 218 -12.76 -4.32 -20.78
N LYS A 219 -11.89 -5.30 -20.42
CA LYS A 219 -12.20 -6.73 -20.57
C LYS A 219 -13.25 -7.22 -19.58
N THR A 220 -13.36 -6.61 -18.43
CA THR A 220 -14.27 -7.05 -17.35
C THR A 220 -15.55 -6.22 -17.27
N GLY A 221 -15.56 -5.00 -17.84
CA GLY A 221 -16.63 -4.04 -17.66
C GLY A 221 -16.74 -3.51 -16.23
N CYS A 222 -15.72 -3.70 -15.41
CA CYS A 222 -15.72 -3.21 -14.03
C CYS A 222 -15.55 -1.68 -13.97
N ASN A 223 -16.03 -1.10 -12.89
CA ASN A 223 -15.74 0.29 -12.54
C ASN A 223 -14.38 0.39 -11.85
N TYR A 224 -13.90 1.61 -11.62
CA TYR A 224 -12.74 1.85 -10.80
C TYR A 224 -12.99 2.99 -9.82
N LEU A 225 -12.38 2.85 -8.64
CA LEU A 225 -12.35 3.85 -7.59
C LEU A 225 -10.91 3.99 -7.11
N PHE A 226 -10.64 5.02 -6.33
CA PHE A 226 -9.35 5.22 -5.68
C PHE A 226 -9.54 5.31 -4.17
N MET A 227 -8.72 4.59 -3.42
CA MET A 227 -8.62 4.66 -1.97
C MET A 227 -7.34 5.42 -1.60
N ASN A 228 -7.49 6.61 -1.02
CA ASN A 228 -6.39 7.32 -0.39
C ASN A 228 -6.45 7.15 1.13
N THR A 229 -5.32 6.90 1.76
CA THR A 229 -5.23 6.69 3.21
C THR A 229 -4.14 7.55 3.81
N TYR A 230 -4.40 8.10 4.99
CA TYR A 230 -3.47 8.95 5.74
C TYR A 230 -3.93 9.08 7.19
N TYR A 231 -3.03 9.51 8.06
CA TYR A 231 -3.38 9.87 9.43
C TYR A 231 -3.65 11.36 9.57
N GLU A 232 -4.76 11.70 10.18
CA GLU A 232 -5.05 13.03 10.70
C GLU A 232 -4.98 12.95 12.22
N GLU A 233 -3.93 13.50 12.80
CA GLU A 233 -3.54 13.29 14.21
C GLU A 233 -3.38 11.81 14.55
N SER A 234 -4.35 11.23 15.26
CA SER A 234 -4.36 9.80 15.63
C SER A 234 -5.45 8.99 14.93
N CYS A 235 -6.26 9.63 14.08
CA CYS A 235 -7.34 9.01 13.34
C CYS A 235 -6.89 8.58 11.95
N LEU A 236 -7.08 7.33 11.59
CA LEU A 236 -6.81 6.83 10.24
C LEU A 236 -7.97 7.23 9.31
N ILE A 237 -7.67 8.05 8.32
CA ILE A 237 -8.64 8.48 7.31
C ILE A 237 -8.50 7.59 6.08
N ILE A 238 -9.62 7.10 5.59
CA ILE A 238 -9.74 6.36 4.33
C ILE A 238 -10.71 7.13 3.45
N ASP A 239 -10.21 7.76 2.39
CA ASP A 239 -11.01 8.47 1.41
C ASP A 239 -11.20 7.59 0.18
N ILE A 240 -12.46 7.27 -0.16
CA ILE A 240 -12.81 6.57 -1.39
C ILE A 240 -13.36 7.58 -2.38
N GLU A 241 -12.74 7.69 -3.53
CA GLU A 241 -13.01 8.69 -4.55
C GLU A 241 -13.27 8.04 -5.91
N GLU A 242 -13.98 8.74 -6.78
CA GLU A 242 -14.28 8.33 -8.16
C GLU A 242 -13.52 9.25 -9.13
N PRO A 243 -12.19 9.06 -9.34
CA PRO A 243 -11.41 9.88 -10.24
C PRO A 243 -11.80 9.64 -11.70
N LYS A 244 -11.55 10.63 -12.56
CA LYS A 244 -11.72 10.49 -13.99
C LYS A 244 -10.36 10.38 -14.65
N PHE A 245 -10.11 9.26 -15.34
CA PHE A 245 -8.91 9.01 -16.13
C PHE A 245 -9.24 8.85 -17.58
N SER A 246 -8.35 9.29 -18.47
CA SER A 246 -8.54 9.19 -19.91
C SER A 246 -8.60 7.73 -20.38
N PRO A 247 -9.66 7.27 -21.05
CA PRO A 247 -9.73 5.92 -21.59
C PRO A 247 -9.10 5.80 -22.99
N ALA A 248 -8.52 6.86 -23.54
CA ALA A 248 -8.04 6.92 -24.93
C ALA A 248 -6.91 5.90 -25.21
N SER A 249 -6.04 5.65 -24.22
CA SER A 249 -5.02 4.61 -24.31
C SER A 249 -4.60 4.12 -22.93
N SER A 250 -3.99 2.93 -22.84
CA SER A 250 -3.42 2.42 -21.58
C SER A 250 -2.34 3.36 -21.02
N THR A 251 -1.55 3.99 -21.87
CA THR A 251 -0.51 4.93 -21.47
C THR A 251 -1.12 6.19 -20.85
N MET A 252 -2.12 6.81 -21.50
CA MET A 252 -2.78 8.00 -20.96
C MET A 252 -3.51 7.69 -19.65
N PHE A 253 -4.25 6.58 -19.60
CA PHE A 253 -4.91 6.14 -18.35
C PHE A 253 -3.92 6.00 -17.19
N MET A 254 -2.77 5.38 -17.43
CA MET A 254 -1.75 5.20 -16.40
C MET A 254 -1.01 6.48 -16.06
N GLN A 255 -0.89 7.41 -17.01
CA GLN A 255 -0.33 8.73 -16.76
C GLN A 255 -1.22 9.55 -15.81
N ASP A 256 -2.54 9.55 -16.07
CA ASP A 256 -3.52 10.18 -15.20
C ASP A 256 -3.53 9.53 -13.80
N LEU A 257 -3.48 8.20 -13.74
CA LEU A 257 -3.44 7.47 -12.47
C LEU A 257 -2.14 7.74 -11.69
N ASN A 258 -0.97 7.77 -12.36
CA ASN A 258 0.29 8.14 -11.72
C ASN A 258 0.22 9.57 -11.17
N LYS A 259 -0.29 10.52 -11.97
CA LYS A 259 -0.46 11.91 -11.56
C LYS A 259 -1.38 12.04 -10.35
N TYR A 260 -2.48 11.29 -10.35
CA TYR A 260 -3.41 11.26 -9.23
C TYR A 260 -2.73 10.71 -7.95
N ILE A 261 -1.95 9.63 -8.07
CA ILE A 261 -1.16 9.09 -6.96
C ILE A 261 -0.13 10.11 -6.45
N GLU A 262 0.58 10.80 -7.34
CA GLU A 262 1.53 11.85 -6.98
C GLU A 262 0.87 12.96 -6.15
N ASP A 263 -0.30 13.42 -6.56
CA ASP A 263 -1.02 14.48 -5.87
C ASP A 263 -1.45 14.03 -4.46
N LYS A 264 -1.87 12.76 -4.30
CA LYS A 264 -2.15 12.18 -2.98
C LYS A 264 -0.89 12.00 -2.12
N ILE A 265 0.26 11.67 -2.72
CA ILE A 265 1.54 11.59 -2.01
C ILE A 265 1.99 12.98 -1.53
N LYS A 266 1.80 14.02 -2.35
CA LYS A 266 2.20 15.40 -1.98
C LYS A 266 1.46 15.94 -0.77
N LEU A 267 0.23 15.48 -0.50
CA LEU A 267 -0.55 15.86 0.68
C LEU A 267 0.08 15.30 1.98
N ASN A 268 0.53 14.04 1.96
CA ASN A 268 1.12 13.35 3.12
C ASN A 268 2.37 12.58 2.70
N PRO A 269 3.47 13.26 2.33
CA PRO A 269 4.63 12.61 1.73
C PRO A 269 5.38 11.71 2.71
N GLU A 270 5.27 11.93 4.02
CA GLU A 270 5.91 11.11 5.04
C GLU A 270 5.31 9.71 5.16
N GLU A 271 4.06 9.50 4.73
CA GLU A 271 3.34 8.24 4.91
C GLU A 271 3.44 7.30 3.70
N TYR A 272 4.08 7.73 2.62
CA TYR A 272 4.28 6.89 1.44
C TYR A 272 5.44 5.90 1.61
N LEU A 273 5.33 4.70 1.03
CA LEU A 273 6.35 3.65 1.10
C LEU A 273 7.56 3.96 0.20
N TRP A 274 8.37 4.96 0.58
CA TRP A 274 9.59 5.35 -0.16
C TRP A 274 10.69 4.29 -0.17
N GLN A 275 10.62 3.25 0.64
CA GLN A 275 11.60 2.16 0.76
C GLN A 275 11.60 1.20 -0.44
N HIS A 276 10.71 1.38 -1.40
CA HIS A 276 10.71 0.68 -2.68
C HIS A 276 11.58 1.40 -3.71
N ARG A 277 12.33 0.64 -4.54
CA ARG A 277 13.17 1.21 -5.61
C ARG A 277 12.32 1.51 -6.86
N ARG A 278 11.56 2.62 -6.83
CA ARG A 278 10.56 2.97 -7.85
C ARG A 278 11.15 3.14 -9.25
N PHE A 279 12.39 3.61 -9.35
CA PHE A 279 13.03 3.96 -10.63
C PHE A 279 14.16 2.99 -11.03
N LYS A 280 14.22 1.79 -10.43
CA LYS A 280 15.33 0.86 -10.65
C LYS A 280 15.43 0.37 -12.10
N SER A 281 14.31 0.22 -12.80
CA SER A 281 14.25 -0.34 -14.15
C SER A 281 14.42 0.72 -15.25
N THR A 282 14.26 1.99 -14.92
CA THR A 282 14.35 3.11 -15.87
C THR A 282 15.61 3.95 -15.69
N LEU A 283 15.93 4.34 -14.45
CA LEU A 283 17.12 5.15 -14.16
C LEU A 283 18.35 4.32 -13.76
N GLY A 284 18.21 3.00 -13.69
CA GLY A 284 19.29 2.07 -13.36
C GLY A 284 19.50 1.87 -11.87
N LYS A 285 19.29 0.62 -11.41
CA LYS A 285 19.41 0.24 -9.99
C LYS A 285 20.77 0.59 -9.40
N GLU A 286 21.84 0.25 -10.09
CA GLU A 286 23.22 0.45 -9.62
C GLU A 286 23.67 1.91 -9.74
N LYS A 287 23.03 2.69 -10.62
CA LYS A 287 23.34 4.09 -10.82
C LYS A 287 22.81 4.98 -9.70
N ILE A 288 21.58 4.75 -9.25
CA ILE A 288 20.91 5.66 -8.32
C ILE A 288 20.73 5.09 -6.90
N TYR A 289 20.75 3.76 -6.72
CA TYR A 289 20.51 3.10 -5.43
C TYR A 289 21.73 2.38 -4.84
N LYS A 290 22.95 2.71 -5.28
CA LYS A 290 24.21 2.20 -4.70
C LYS A 290 24.41 2.60 -3.26
#